data_42e603d99015679184031cc7207ef728
#
_entry.id   42e603d99015679184031cc7207ef728
#
_cell.length_a   1.000
_cell.length_b   1.000
_cell.length_c   1.000
_cell.angle_alpha   90.00
_cell.angle_beta   90.00
_cell.angle_gamma   90.00
#
_symmetry.space_group_name_H-M   'P 1'
#
loop_
_entity.id
_entity.type
_entity.pdbx_description
1 polymer ?
#
loop_
_entity_poly.entity_id
_entity_poly.type
_entity_poly.pdbx_seq_one_letter_code
_entity_poly.pdbx_strand_id
1 'polypeptide(L)'
;MNKELFEKGLAIRREVLGPEYVDKSLASADDFTRPLQELVTQYCWGEIWGRPELDRKTRSIINSAMISALNRPHELKLRGALRNGVQRETTREVLLQVAIYCGVPAAIDGFRVAREVFAEEDAAR
;
A
#
# COMPACT_ATOMS: atom_id res chain seq x y z
N MET A 1 -7.26 11.19 -20.94
CA MET A 1 -6.85 10.00 -20.17
C MET A 1 -6.30 8.93 -21.11
N ASN A 2 -5.21 8.29 -20.73
CA ASN A 2 -4.67 7.15 -21.47
C ASN A 2 -5.40 5.88 -21.03
N LYS A 3 -6.30 5.39 -21.86
CA LYS A 3 -7.19 4.27 -21.55
C LYS A 3 -6.44 2.96 -21.33
N GLU A 4 -5.45 2.69 -22.17
CA GLU A 4 -4.62 1.49 -22.06
C GLU A 4 -3.82 1.46 -20.75
N LEU A 5 -3.21 2.58 -20.40
CA LEU A 5 -2.47 2.72 -19.16
C LEU A 5 -3.39 2.60 -17.93
N PHE A 6 -4.59 3.16 -18.02
CA PHE A 6 -5.61 3.04 -16.97
C PHE A 6 -6.00 1.57 -16.75
N GLU A 7 -6.28 0.82 -17.81
CA GLU A 7 -6.66 -0.59 -17.70
C GLU A 7 -5.51 -1.44 -17.12
N LYS A 8 -4.29 -1.17 -17.56
CA LYS A 8 -3.10 -1.81 -16.99
C LYS A 8 -2.97 -1.52 -15.50
N GLY A 9 -3.10 -0.26 -15.14
CA GLY A 9 -3.02 0.17 -13.74
C GLY A 9 -4.13 -0.40 -12.87
N LEU A 10 -5.35 -0.48 -13.40
CA LEU A 10 -6.49 -1.05 -12.70
C LEU A 10 -6.26 -2.53 -12.36
N ALA A 11 -5.75 -3.30 -13.32
CA ALA A 11 -5.43 -4.70 -13.10
C ALA A 11 -4.38 -4.87 -12.00
N ILE A 12 -3.30 -4.10 -12.05
CA ILE A 12 -2.23 -4.16 -11.04
C ILE A 12 -2.75 -3.73 -9.67
N ARG A 13 -3.50 -2.63 -9.61
CA ARG A 13 -4.09 -2.11 -8.37
C ARG A 13 -4.97 -3.16 -7.69
N ARG A 14 -5.80 -3.86 -8.46
CA ARG A 14 -6.65 -4.93 -7.96
C ARG A 14 -5.84 -6.11 -7.42
N GLU A 15 -4.78 -6.49 -8.11
CA GLU A 15 -3.91 -7.58 -7.66
C GLU A 15 -3.19 -7.24 -6.35
N VAL A 16 -2.71 -6.00 -6.20
CA VAL A 16 -1.96 -5.57 -5.02
C VAL A 16 -2.86 -5.29 -3.82
N LEU A 17 -3.95 -4.54 -4.01
CA LEU A 17 -4.82 -4.08 -2.92
C LEU A 17 -6.05 -4.95 -2.70
N GLY A 18 -6.38 -5.81 -3.66
CA GLY A 18 -7.60 -6.60 -3.65
C GLY A 18 -8.72 -5.95 -4.44
N PRO A 19 -9.46 -6.74 -5.25
CA PRO A 19 -10.52 -6.20 -6.12
C PRO A 19 -11.65 -5.51 -5.36
N GLU A 20 -12.06 -6.05 -4.23
CA GLU A 20 -13.16 -5.47 -3.43
C GLU A 20 -12.85 -4.05 -2.96
N TYR A 21 -11.67 -3.85 -2.41
CA TYR A 21 -11.23 -2.53 -1.94
C TYR A 21 -11.17 -1.53 -3.09
N VAL A 22 -10.57 -1.94 -4.22
CA VAL A 22 -10.38 -1.07 -5.38
C VAL A 22 -11.71 -0.70 -6.01
N ASP A 23 -12.60 -1.67 -6.22
CA ASP A 23 -13.90 -1.44 -6.84
C ASP A 23 -14.78 -0.55 -5.96
N LYS A 24 -14.75 -0.73 -4.65
CA LYS A 24 -15.45 0.14 -3.70
C LYS A 24 -14.90 1.57 -3.76
N SER A 25 -13.59 1.72 -3.82
CA SER A 25 -12.93 3.03 -3.92
C SER A 25 -13.33 3.76 -5.20
N LEU A 26 -13.35 3.05 -6.32
CA LEU A 26 -13.76 3.63 -7.60
C LEU A 26 -15.26 3.95 -7.64
N ALA A 27 -16.10 3.10 -7.07
CA ALA A 27 -17.54 3.31 -7.02
C ALA A 27 -17.92 4.53 -6.17
N SER A 28 -17.13 4.86 -5.15
CA SER A 28 -17.36 6.00 -4.28
C SER A 28 -16.85 7.33 -4.88
N ALA A 29 -16.16 7.29 -6.01
CA ALA A 29 -15.64 8.49 -6.65
C ALA A 29 -16.77 9.33 -7.25
N ASP A 30 -16.71 10.62 -7.00
CA ASP A 30 -17.62 11.62 -7.58
C ASP A 30 -16.87 12.48 -8.60
N ASP A 31 -17.54 13.50 -9.13
CA ASP A 31 -16.94 14.38 -10.13
C ASP A 31 -15.72 15.15 -9.60
N PHE A 32 -15.68 15.41 -8.30
CA PHE A 32 -14.55 16.09 -7.68
C PHE A 32 -13.33 15.15 -7.53
N THR A 33 -13.54 13.91 -7.15
CA THR A 33 -12.45 12.97 -6.85
C THR A 33 -12.04 12.09 -8.03
N ARG A 34 -12.88 11.97 -9.05
CA ARG A 34 -12.60 11.12 -10.22
C ARG A 34 -11.27 11.42 -10.90
N PRO A 35 -10.88 12.70 -11.14
CA PRO A 35 -9.58 12.98 -11.74
C PRO A 35 -8.39 12.43 -10.93
N LEU A 36 -8.49 12.44 -9.61
CA LEU A 36 -7.47 11.85 -8.75
C LEU A 36 -7.41 10.33 -8.92
N GLN A 37 -8.56 9.66 -8.95
CA GLN A 37 -8.61 8.20 -9.17
C GLN A 37 -8.02 7.82 -10.52
N GLU A 38 -8.31 8.58 -11.56
CA GLU A 38 -7.74 8.37 -12.89
C GLU A 38 -6.23 8.56 -12.90
N LEU A 39 -5.75 9.63 -12.29
CA LEU A 39 -4.32 9.93 -12.18
C LEU A 39 -3.57 8.81 -11.44
N VAL A 40 -4.07 8.44 -10.28
CA VAL A 40 -3.46 7.41 -9.43
C VAL A 40 -3.46 6.05 -10.14
N THR A 41 -4.56 5.67 -10.77
CA THR A 41 -4.66 4.39 -11.46
C THR A 41 -3.72 4.32 -12.65
N GLN A 42 -3.61 5.39 -13.44
CA GLN A 42 -2.71 5.43 -14.59
C GLN A 42 -1.24 5.45 -14.18
N TYR A 43 -0.86 6.40 -13.35
CA TYR A 43 0.56 6.70 -13.13
C TYR A 43 1.15 5.98 -11.92
N CYS A 44 0.46 5.93 -10.81
CA CYS A 44 0.96 5.16 -9.67
C CYS A 44 0.94 3.67 -9.99
N TRP A 45 -0.20 3.15 -10.38
CA TRP A 45 -0.39 1.71 -10.57
C TRP A 45 0.04 1.24 -11.95
N GLY A 46 -0.29 1.96 -13.01
CA GLY A 46 0.07 1.58 -14.36
C GLY A 46 1.54 1.83 -14.68
N GLU A 47 2.02 3.02 -14.40
CA GLU A 47 3.39 3.39 -14.77
C GLU A 47 4.41 2.90 -13.74
N ILE A 48 4.22 3.22 -12.46
CA ILE A 48 5.25 2.92 -11.45
C ILE A 48 5.20 1.46 -11.00
N TRP A 49 4.05 0.99 -10.55
CA TRP A 49 3.91 -0.40 -10.10
C TRP A 49 4.01 -1.41 -11.24
N GLY A 50 3.82 -0.96 -12.47
CA GLY A 50 3.98 -1.80 -13.67
C GLY A 50 5.43 -1.97 -14.13
N ARG A 51 6.39 -1.25 -13.54
CA ARG A 51 7.80 -1.36 -13.91
C ARG A 51 8.40 -2.65 -13.35
N PRO A 52 9.16 -3.41 -14.17
CA PRO A 52 9.69 -4.71 -13.74
C PRO A 52 10.95 -4.65 -12.87
N GLU A 53 11.58 -3.48 -12.74
CA GLU A 53 12.88 -3.32 -12.08
C GLU A 53 12.85 -3.63 -10.58
N LEU A 54 11.69 -3.43 -9.94
CA LEU A 54 11.45 -3.87 -8.56
C LEU A 54 10.19 -4.73 -8.53
N ASP A 55 10.22 -5.82 -7.82
CA ASP A 55 9.03 -6.65 -7.64
C ASP A 55 8.03 -5.99 -6.68
N ARG A 56 6.81 -6.53 -6.63
CA ARG A 56 5.74 -5.97 -5.81
C ARG A 56 6.01 -6.08 -4.31
N LYS A 57 6.63 -7.16 -3.90
CA LYS A 57 7.02 -7.38 -2.51
C LYS A 57 7.98 -6.29 -2.05
N THR A 58 9.01 -6.00 -2.84
CA THR A 58 9.98 -4.95 -2.56
C THR A 58 9.31 -3.58 -2.53
N ARG A 59 8.43 -3.27 -3.48
CA ARG A 59 7.68 -2.01 -3.50
C ARG A 59 6.82 -1.84 -2.25
N SER A 60 6.18 -2.90 -1.80
CA SER A 60 5.38 -2.88 -0.57
C SER A 60 6.24 -2.62 0.67
N ILE A 61 7.42 -3.21 0.74
CA ILE A 61 8.38 -2.99 1.83
C ILE A 61 8.81 -1.52 1.86
N ILE A 62 9.17 -0.97 0.69
CA ILE A 62 9.57 0.44 0.54
C ILE A 62 8.44 1.37 0.98
N ASN A 63 7.21 1.11 0.56
CA ASN A 63 6.06 1.92 0.96
C ASN A 63 5.82 1.89 2.46
N SER A 64 5.95 0.72 3.08
CA SER A 64 5.82 0.60 4.54
C SER A 64 6.84 1.48 5.27
N ALA A 65 8.07 1.50 4.79
CA ALA A 65 9.13 2.33 5.36
C ALA A 65 8.85 3.82 5.15
N MET A 66 8.51 4.23 3.93
CA MET A 66 8.27 5.64 3.60
C MET A 66 7.08 6.22 4.34
N ILE A 67 5.96 5.51 4.37
CA ILE A 67 4.73 5.97 5.02
C ILE A 67 4.94 6.08 6.53
N SER A 68 5.63 5.11 7.13
CA SER A 68 5.99 5.17 8.55
C SER A 68 6.93 6.34 8.85
N ALA A 69 7.93 6.57 8.01
CA ALA A 69 8.89 7.66 8.15
C ALA A 69 8.20 9.03 8.04
N LEU A 70 7.20 9.16 7.16
CA LEU A 70 6.39 10.37 7.01
C LEU A 70 5.38 10.57 8.14
N ASN A 71 5.34 9.64 9.10
CA ASN A 71 4.42 9.65 10.23
C ASN A 71 2.95 9.66 9.80
N ARG A 72 2.61 8.81 8.83
CA ARG A 72 1.26 8.64 8.31
C ARG A 72 0.77 7.21 8.50
N PRO A 73 0.71 6.71 9.74
CA PRO A 73 0.48 5.29 10.02
C PRO A 73 -0.88 4.79 9.50
N HIS A 74 -1.90 5.65 9.45
CA HIS A 74 -3.22 5.26 8.93
C HIS A 74 -3.22 4.96 7.44
N GLU A 75 -2.19 5.40 6.72
CA GLU A 75 -2.02 5.13 5.30
C GLU A 75 -1.13 3.92 5.05
N LEU A 76 -0.67 3.27 6.12
CA LEU A 76 0.20 2.09 6.04
C LEU A 76 -0.58 0.90 5.48
N LYS A 77 -0.35 0.62 4.21
CA LYS A 77 -1.10 -0.41 3.48
C LYS A 77 -0.50 -1.80 3.68
N LEU A 78 -0.44 -2.22 4.93
CA LEU A 78 0.10 -3.52 5.30
C LEU A 78 -0.67 -4.69 4.70
N ARG A 79 -1.97 -4.51 4.44
CA ARG A 79 -2.75 -5.55 3.77
C ARG A 79 -2.20 -5.83 2.38
N GLY A 80 -1.84 -4.79 1.64
CA GLY A 80 -1.19 -4.94 0.35
C GLY A 80 0.15 -5.65 0.47
N ALA A 81 0.94 -5.30 1.47
CA ALA A 81 2.21 -5.96 1.74
C ALA A 81 2.02 -7.46 2.01
N LEU A 82 1.04 -7.82 2.85
CA LEU A 82 0.73 -9.22 3.16
C LEU A 82 0.29 -9.99 1.91
N ARG A 83 -0.55 -9.38 1.06
CA ARG A 83 -0.95 -9.99 -0.22
C ARG A 83 0.25 -10.24 -1.15
N ASN A 84 1.25 -9.38 -1.08
CA ASN A 84 2.46 -9.50 -1.91
C ASN A 84 3.53 -10.39 -1.28
N GLY A 85 3.19 -11.10 -0.22
CA GLY A 85 4.06 -12.08 0.41
C GLY A 85 5.07 -11.52 1.40
N VAL A 86 4.90 -10.29 1.85
CA VAL A 86 5.74 -9.72 2.91
C VAL A 86 5.35 -10.37 4.23
N GLN A 87 6.31 -10.98 4.89
CA GLN A 87 6.09 -11.64 6.17
C GLN A 87 6.02 -10.63 7.32
N ARG A 88 5.34 -11.00 8.39
CA ARG A 88 5.22 -10.14 9.60
C ARG A 88 6.58 -9.82 10.19
N GLU A 89 7.49 -10.78 10.20
CA GLU A 89 8.85 -10.61 10.67
C GLU A 89 9.60 -9.56 9.84
N THR A 90 9.40 -9.53 8.53
CA THR A 90 9.98 -8.51 7.65
C THR A 90 9.42 -7.14 7.98
N THR A 91 8.11 -7.03 8.18
CA THR A 91 7.47 -5.78 8.59
C THR A 91 8.05 -5.28 9.92
N ARG A 92 8.23 -6.16 10.88
CA ARG A 92 8.85 -5.82 12.17
C ARG A 92 10.25 -5.24 11.95
N GLU A 93 11.07 -5.88 11.13
CA GLU A 93 12.44 -5.41 10.89
C GLU A 93 12.48 -4.06 10.18
N VAL A 94 11.55 -3.83 9.25
CA VAL A 94 11.39 -2.51 8.60
C VAL A 94 11.08 -1.43 9.66
N LEU A 95 10.13 -1.69 10.54
CA LEU A 95 9.72 -0.74 11.57
C LEU A 95 10.81 -0.50 12.61
N LEU A 96 11.59 -1.52 12.95
CA LEU A 96 12.74 -1.36 13.82
C LEU A 96 13.79 -0.43 13.22
N GLN A 97 14.04 -0.56 11.92
CA GLN A 97 14.95 0.32 11.21
C GLN A 97 14.41 1.76 11.15
N VAL A 98 13.10 1.93 10.94
CA VAL A 98 12.44 3.24 11.02
C VAL A 98 12.66 3.88 12.39
N ALA A 99 12.61 3.11 13.48
CA ALA A 99 12.83 3.61 14.82
C ALA A 99 14.20 4.26 14.96
N ILE A 100 15.22 3.66 14.37
CA ILE A 100 16.61 4.14 14.47
C ILE A 100 16.85 5.37 13.59
N TYR A 101 16.39 5.35 12.35
CA TYR A 101 16.70 6.39 11.37
C TYR A 101 15.68 7.52 11.32
N CYS A 102 14.43 7.29 11.73
CA CYS A 102 13.33 8.25 11.60
C CYS A 102 12.69 8.64 12.94
N GLY A 103 13.08 7.98 14.02
CA GLY A 103 12.59 8.29 15.37
C GLY A 103 11.63 7.23 15.90
N VAL A 104 11.75 6.98 17.20
CA VAL A 104 10.95 5.99 17.93
C VAL A 104 9.44 6.28 17.85
N PRO A 105 8.96 7.53 17.97
CA PRO A 105 7.52 7.79 17.90
C PRO A 105 6.86 7.33 16.58
N ALA A 106 7.53 7.54 15.44
CA ALA A 106 7.02 7.07 14.15
C ALA A 106 6.92 5.53 14.10
N ALA A 107 7.91 4.85 14.65
CA ALA A 107 7.90 3.39 14.72
C ALA A 107 6.82 2.86 15.66
N ILE A 108 6.59 3.50 16.81
CA ILE A 108 5.53 3.11 17.74
C ILE A 108 4.18 3.14 17.06
N ASP A 109 3.88 4.21 16.33
CA ASP A 109 2.63 4.32 15.58
C ASP A 109 2.52 3.26 14.47
N GLY A 110 3.62 2.98 13.78
CA GLY A 110 3.68 1.91 12.78
C GLY A 110 3.40 0.53 13.36
N PHE A 111 4.01 0.22 14.50
CA PHE A 111 3.77 -1.05 15.19
C PHE A 111 2.32 -1.19 15.65
N ARG A 112 1.72 -0.12 16.15
CA ARG A 112 0.32 -0.14 16.58
C ARG A 112 -0.61 -0.47 15.41
N VAL A 113 -0.44 0.20 14.27
CA VAL A 113 -1.23 -0.06 13.07
C VAL A 113 -0.97 -1.47 12.55
N ALA A 114 0.28 -1.93 12.55
CA ALA A 114 0.62 -3.28 12.13
C ALA A 114 -0.11 -4.33 12.98
N ARG A 115 -0.15 -4.15 14.29
CA ARG A 115 -0.87 -5.07 15.20
C ARG A 115 -2.36 -5.11 14.88
N GLU A 116 -2.98 -3.97 14.59
CA GLU A 116 -4.39 -3.90 14.22
C GLU A 116 -4.67 -4.68 12.93
N VAL A 117 -3.84 -4.49 11.92
CA VAL A 117 -3.98 -5.18 10.63
C VAL A 117 -3.78 -6.69 10.79
N PHE A 118 -2.78 -7.11 11.56
CA PHE A 118 -2.52 -8.53 11.81
C PHE A 118 -3.66 -9.19 12.60
N ALA A 119 -4.23 -8.47 13.57
CA ALA A 119 -5.38 -8.97 14.32
C ALA A 119 -6.61 -9.15 13.42
N GLU A 120 -6.88 -8.20 12.53
CA GLU A 120 -7.97 -8.30 11.55
C GLU A 120 -7.76 -9.49 10.60
N GLU A 121 -6.54 -9.70 10.14
CA GLU A 121 -6.21 -10.83 9.27
C GLU A 121 -6.40 -12.16 9.99
N ASP A 122 -5.94 -12.25 11.24
CA ASP A 122 -6.10 -13.48 12.04
C ASP A 122 -7.57 -13.78 12.31
N ALA A 123 -8.39 -12.76 12.54
CA ALA A 123 -9.84 -12.93 12.75
C ALA A 123 -10.59 -13.37 11.48
N ALA A 124 -10.05 -13.07 10.30
CA ALA A 124 -10.65 -13.42 9.01
C ALA A 124 -10.33 -14.85 8.54
N ARG A 125 -9.44 -15.55 9.24
CA ARG A 125 -9.05 -16.92 8.91
C ARG A 125 -10.04 -17.96 9.44
#